data_c0f6cc34867ac4fa1c63bc1036e82507
#
_entry.id   c0f6cc34867ac4fa1c63bc1036e82507
#
_cell.length_a   1.000
_cell.length_b   1.000
_cell.length_c   1.000
_cell.angle_alpha   90.00
_cell.angle_beta   90.00
_cell.angle_gamma   90.00
#
_symmetry.space_group_name_H-M   'P 1'
#
loop_
_entity.id
_entity.type
_entity.pdbx_description
1 polymer ?
#
loop_
_entity_poly.entity_id
_entity_poly.type
_entity_poly.pdbx_seq_one_letter_code
_entity_poly.pdbx_strand_id
1 'polypeptide(L)'
;MKRSFYIKLLWCSPISLYAIDANAWGLYTHILFSQWMMATMPLLDPKIQQAIRKFPKLVMAGACLPDLAVISKSFHTTHQWETAEILIKRANSEEEIAIAIGYSSHLFVDVIAHNHFVPAHEAKWLNKTIVTHISSEWAMDAHIAKHIPHCPHHLLLTHIEVISTFISPCFNVSKVLATSKLRQLAWADGLLRVSRLSSIILWVLKLHDKEFIKNLNYYLTNTSHALMHFDKSLLGKRPNWQPELHHLNMAEMVAWREKCLNDLSARLAMPIKLYKTKNPY
;
A
#
# COMPACT_ATOMS: atom_id res chain seq x y z
N MET A 1 5.41 8.19 38.47
CA MET A 1 5.38 9.21 37.40
C MET A 1 6.52 9.09 36.37
N LYS A 2 7.76 8.79 36.70
CA LYS A 2 8.88 8.75 35.74
C LYS A 2 8.80 7.62 34.68
N ARG A 3 8.27 6.43 35.01
CA ARG A 3 8.19 5.28 34.10
C ARG A 3 7.25 5.50 32.90
N SER A 4 6.14 6.22 33.10
CA SER A 4 5.17 6.59 32.04
C SER A 4 5.75 7.62 31.05
N PHE A 5 6.65 8.49 31.51
CA PHE A 5 7.29 9.50 30.66
C PHE A 5 8.31 8.85 29.70
N TYR A 6 9.13 7.91 30.17
CA TYR A 6 10.09 7.20 29.33
C TYR A 6 9.42 6.29 28.30
N ILE A 7 8.28 5.67 28.65
CA ILE A 7 7.48 4.89 27.70
C ILE A 7 6.93 5.81 26.60
N LYS A 8 6.41 7.01 26.95
CA LYS A 8 5.95 8.00 25.96
C LYS A 8 7.09 8.52 25.09
N LEU A 9 8.27 8.73 25.65
CA LEU A 9 9.46 9.18 24.90
C LEU A 9 9.99 8.10 23.96
N LEU A 10 9.97 6.82 24.38
CA LEU A 10 10.33 5.68 23.54
C LEU A 10 9.37 5.49 22.37
N TRP A 11 8.08 5.85 22.54
CA TRP A 11 7.06 5.83 21.50
C TRP A 11 7.15 7.03 20.53
N CYS A 12 7.66 8.16 21.00
CA CYS A 12 7.73 9.38 20.18
C CYS A 12 9.00 9.47 19.33
N SER A 13 10.11 8.86 19.75
CA SER A 13 11.39 9.05 19.05
C SER A 13 11.50 8.38 17.67
N PRO A 14 10.93 7.19 17.40
CA PRO A 14 10.89 6.64 16.05
C PRO A 14 9.78 7.26 15.20
N ILE A 15 8.65 7.65 15.80
CA ILE A 15 7.50 8.24 15.13
C ILE A 15 7.82 9.66 14.65
N SER A 16 8.60 10.43 15.40
CA SER A 16 9.01 11.77 14.99
C SER A 16 10.03 11.79 13.84
N LEU A 17 10.76 10.70 13.63
CA LEU A 17 11.65 10.54 12.48
C LEU A 17 10.89 10.13 11.19
N TYR A 18 9.67 9.60 11.32
CA TYR A 18 8.80 9.15 10.24
C TYR A 18 7.49 9.94 10.11
N ALA A 19 7.35 11.08 10.81
CA ALA A 19 6.19 11.97 10.72
C ALA A 19 6.12 12.75 9.39
N ILE A 20 6.62 12.17 8.32
CA ILE A 20 6.46 12.65 6.96
C ILE A 20 5.44 11.70 6.32
N ASP A 21 4.19 12.17 6.17
CA ASP A 21 3.11 11.57 5.38
C ASP A 21 3.21 10.03 5.20
N ALA A 22 3.03 9.28 6.30
CA ALA A 22 2.98 7.83 6.25
C ALA A 22 1.60 7.42 5.72
N ASN A 23 1.47 7.35 4.42
CA ASN A 23 0.21 7.15 3.69
C ASN A 23 0.21 5.86 2.88
N ALA A 24 0.64 4.73 3.44
CA ALA A 24 0.56 3.47 2.68
C ALA A 24 0.58 2.25 3.60
N TRP A 25 -0.11 1.18 3.21
CA TRP A 25 0.14 -0.13 3.80
C TRP A 25 1.63 -0.46 3.71
N GLY A 26 2.15 -1.22 4.70
CA GLY A 26 3.56 -1.57 4.65
C GLY A 26 3.93 -2.40 3.42
N LEU A 27 5.20 -2.34 3.01
CA LEU A 27 5.69 -2.92 1.75
C LEU A 27 5.43 -4.43 1.61
N TYR A 28 5.41 -5.20 2.71
CA TYR A 28 5.09 -6.63 2.64
C TYR A 28 3.64 -6.88 2.27
N THR A 29 2.74 -6.03 2.70
CA THR A 29 1.31 -6.12 2.34
C THR A 29 1.13 -5.93 0.84
N HIS A 30 1.79 -4.95 0.24
CA HIS A 30 1.75 -4.72 -1.20
C HIS A 30 2.41 -5.85 -2.00
N ILE A 31 3.50 -6.42 -1.50
CA ILE A 31 4.12 -7.62 -2.09
C ILE A 31 3.15 -8.81 -2.07
N LEU A 32 2.48 -9.06 -0.94
CA LEU A 32 1.48 -10.13 -0.85
C LEU A 32 0.39 -9.97 -1.92
N PHE A 33 -0.18 -8.78 -2.00
CA PHE A 33 -1.27 -8.52 -2.95
C PHE A 33 -0.80 -8.56 -4.40
N SER A 34 0.43 -8.14 -4.69
CA SER A 34 1.00 -8.30 -6.03
C SER A 34 1.20 -9.78 -6.38
N GLN A 35 1.59 -10.63 -5.43
CA GLN A 35 1.66 -12.08 -5.63
C GLN A 35 0.28 -12.70 -5.87
N TRP A 36 -0.73 -12.31 -5.10
CA TRP A 36 -2.11 -12.78 -5.31
C TRP A 36 -2.67 -12.31 -6.65
N MET A 37 -2.44 -11.05 -7.02
CA MET A 37 -2.79 -10.55 -8.33
C MET A 37 -2.18 -11.41 -9.44
N MET A 38 -0.88 -11.69 -9.40
CA MET A 38 -0.21 -12.53 -10.40
C MET A 38 -0.78 -13.95 -10.48
N ALA A 39 -1.23 -14.51 -9.34
CA ALA A 39 -1.77 -15.86 -9.27
C ALA A 39 -3.24 -15.96 -9.71
N THR A 40 -4.04 -14.90 -9.53
CA THR A 40 -5.50 -14.93 -9.68
C THR A 40 -6.00 -14.13 -10.88
N MET A 41 -5.15 -13.34 -11.52
CA MET A 41 -5.56 -12.46 -12.59
C MET A 41 -6.03 -13.26 -13.82
N PRO A 42 -7.24 -12.97 -14.36
CA PRO A 42 -7.73 -13.61 -15.57
C PRO A 42 -6.82 -13.29 -16.76
N LEU A 43 -6.99 -14.05 -17.84
CA LEU A 43 -6.20 -13.93 -19.06
C LEU A 43 -6.27 -12.51 -19.62
N LEU A 44 -5.22 -11.74 -19.40
CA LEU A 44 -5.02 -10.39 -19.92
C LEU A 44 -4.33 -10.43 -21.27
N ASP A 45 -4.05 -9.23 -21.81
CA ASP A 45 -3.17 -9.05 -22.95
C ASP A 45 -1.93 -9.97 -22.85
N PRO A 46 -1.60 -10.73 -23.90
CA PRO A 46 -0.47 -11.67 -23.91
C PRO A 46 0.86 -11.03 -23.49
N LYS A 47 1.10 -9.76 -23.85
CA LYS A 47 2.31 -9.02 -23.46
C LYS A 47 2.39 -8.82 -21.95
N ILE A 48 1.27 -8.47 -21.33
CA ILE A 48 1.18 -8.29 -19.88
C ILE A 48 1.44 -9.62 -19.17
N GLN A 49 0.82 -10.71 -19.64
CA GLN A 49 1.04 -12.04 -19.07
C GLN A 49 2.49 -12.48 -19.18
N GLN A 50 3.12 -12.25 -20.34
CA GLN A 50 4.52 -12.57 -20.56
C GLN A 50 5.44 -11.79 -19.61
N ALA A 51 5.22 -10.48 -19.47
CA ALA A 51 5.98 -9.63 -18.55
C ALA A 51 5.87 -10.10 -17.09
N ILE A 52 4.66 -10.39 -16.61
CA ILE A 52 4.40 -10.87 -15.25
C ILE A 52 5.09 -12.23 -15.00
N ARG A 53 4.99 -13.18 -15.94
CA ARG A 53 5.59 -14.51 -15.81
C ARG A 53 7.10 -14.48 -15.81
N LYS A 54 7.69 -13.63 -16.65
CA LYS A 54 9.14 -13.52 -16.81
C LYS A 54 9.81 -12.71 -15.70
N PHE A 55 9.12 -11.68 -15.20
CA PHE A 55 9.66 -10.72 -14.23
C PHE A 55 8.80 -10.56 -12.96
N PRO A 56 8.40 -11.65 -12.27
CA PRO A 56 7.53 -11.54 -11.10
C PRO A 56 8.16 -10.72 -9.95
N LYS A 57 9.50 -10.73 -9.83
CA LYS A 57 10.21 -9.91 -8.84
C LYS A 57 10.14 -8.42 -9.15
N LEU A 58 10.08 -8.03 -10.42
CA LEU A 58 9.89 -6.64 -10.81
C LEU A 58 8.44 -6.17 -10.57
N VAL A 59 7.45 -7.05 -10.70
CA VAL A 59 6.07 -6.75 -10.29
C VAL A 59 6.03 -6.46 -8.78
N MET A 60 6.63 -7.31 -7.95
CA MET A 60 6.70 -7.11 -6.50
C MET A 60 7.48 -5.85 -6.12
N ALA A 61 8.61 -5.58 -6.78
CA ALA A 61 9.38 -4.34 -6.57
C ALA A 61 8.59 -3.10 -7.01
N GLY A 62 7.88 -3.18 -8.13
CA GLY A 62 6.96 -2.13 -8.62
C GLY A 62 5.88 -1.78 -7.62
N ALA A 63 5.34 -2.80 -6.93
CA ALA A 63 4.34 -2.61 -5.87
C ALA A 63 4.88 -1.88 -4.61
N CYS A 64 6.19 -1.66 -4.50
CA CYS A 64 6.78 -0.87 -3.41
C CYS A 64 7.03 0.60 -3.80
N LEU A 65 6.89 0.97 -5.07
CA LEU A 65 7.34 2.27 -5.57
C LEU A 65 6.47 3.47 -5.16
N PRO A 66 5.15 3.36 -5.02
CA PRO A 66 4.35 4.50 -4.57
C PRO A 66 4.81 5.06 -3.23
N ASP A 67 5.35 4.24 -2.33
CA ASP A 67 5.88 4.67 -1.03
C ASP A 67 7.14 5.55 -1.11
N LEU A 68 7.66 5.83 -2.31
CA LEU A 68 8.67 6.87 -2.50
C LEU A 68 8.17 8.26 -2.09
N ALA A 69 6.85 8.52 -2.07
CA ALA A 69 6.26 9.74 -1.53
C ALA A 69 6.64 9.97 -0.07
N VAL A 70 6.68 8.90 0.73
CA VAL A 70 7.07 8.93 2.15
C VAL A 70 8.52 9.39 2.32
N ILE A 71 9.39 9.06 1.36
CA ILE A 71 10.82 9.34 1.42
C ILE A 71 11.17 10.72 0.82
N SER A 72 10.37 11.21 -0.13
CA SER A 72 10.73 12.44 -0.84
C SER A 72 9.55 13.14 -1.50
N LYS A 73 9.43 14.43 -1.26
CA LYS A 73 8.44 15.29 -1.93
C LYS A 73 8.57 15.31 -3.47
N SER A 74 9.71 14.93 -4.03
CA SER A 74 9.86 14.79 -5.48
C SER A 74 8.99 13.67 -6.07
N PHE A 75 8.43 12.82 -5.23
CA PHE A 75 7.55 11.70 -5.58
C PHE A 75 6.13 11.87 -5.01
N HIS A 76 5.70 13.11 -4.68
CA HIS A 76 4.39 13.39 -4.07
C HIS A 76 3.17 12.97 -4.91
N THR A 77 3.35 12.72 -6.21
CA THR A 77 2.28 12.27 -7.12
C THR A 77 2.15 10.76 -7.23
N THR A 78 2.94 9.99 -6.46
CA THR A 78 2.98 8.53 -6.60
C THR A 78 1.65 7.85 -6.29
N HIS A 79 0.81 8.39 -5.42
CA HIS A 79 -0.51 7.83 -5.09
C HIS A 79 -1.65 8.38 -5.97
N GLN A 80 -1.34 8.75 -7.22
CA GLN A 80 -2.32 9.25 -8.19
C GLN A 80 -2.49 8.27 -9.37
N TRP A 81 -3.72 8.04 -9.81
CA TRP A 81 -4.01 7.20 -10.97
C TRP A 81 -3.34 7.71 -12.25
N GLU A 82 -3.21 9.03 -12.38
CA GLU A 82 -2.52 9.69 -13.49
C GLU A 82 -1.07 9.21 -13.61
N THR A 83 -0.40 9.04 -12.49
CA THR A 83 0.99 8.56 -12.47
C THR A 83 1.08 7.10 -12.90
N ALA A 84 0.16 6.23 -12.45
CA ALA A 84 0.09 4.85 -12.93
C ALA A 84 -0.14 4.77 -14.45
N GLU A 85 -1.04 5.62 -14.98
CA GLU A 85 -1.30 5.70 -16.43
C GLU A 85 -0.04 6.15 -17.21
N ILE A 86 0.73 7.10 -16.67
CA ILE A 86 2.00 7.53 -17.27
C ILE A 86 2.99 6.37 -17.33
N LEU A 87 3.16 5.62 -16.22
CA LEU A 87 4.07 4.47 -16.20
C LEU A 87 3.63 3.40 -17.21
N ILE A 88 2.34 3.03 -17.23
CA ILE A 88 1.82 2.04 -18.19
C ILE A 88 2.06 2.48 -19.64
N LYS A 89 1.78 3.76 -19.97
CA LYS A 89 1.96 4.30 -21.33
C LYS A 89 3.43 4.38 -21.75
N ARG A 90 4.35 4.57 -20.81
CA ARG A 90 5.79 4.68 -21.09
C ARG A 90 6.54 3.35 -21.07
N ALA A 91 5.92 2.30 -20.56
CA ALA A 91 6.52 0.98 -20.50
C ALA A 91 6.67 0.37 -21.90
N ASN A 92 7.91 0.19 -22.35
CA ASN A 92 8.25 -0.32 -23.69
C ASN A 92 8.87 -1.71 -23.67
N SER A 93 9.46 -2.13 -22.53
CA SER A 93 10.02 -3.44 -22.32
C SER A 93 9.16 -4.29 -21.39
N GLU A 94 9.33 -5.61 -21.41
CA GLU A 94 8.64 -6.52 -20.48
C GLU A 94 8.97 -6.22 -19.01
N GLU A 95 10.19 -5.77 -18.73
CA GLU A 95 10.64 -5.35 -17.40
C GLU A 95 9.88 -4.10 -16.92
N GLU A 96 9.79 -3.10 -17.79
CA GLU A 96 9.06 -1.85 -17.49
C GLU A 96 7.55 -2.11 -17.32
N ILE A 97 6.97 -2.99 -18.17
CA ILE A 97 5.57 -3.42 -18.03
C ILE A 97 5.37 -4.09 -16.67
N ALA A 98 6.24 -4.99 -16.25
CA ALA A 98 6.16 -5.65 -14.95
C ALA A 98 6.20 -4.65 -13.79
N ILE A 99 7.10 -3.65 -13.84
CA ILE A 99 7.18 -2.58 -12.84
C ILE A 99 5.90 -1.74 -12.81
N ALA A 100 5.40 -1.32 -13.98
CA ALA A 100 4.20 -0.48 -14.08
C ALA A 100 2.94 -1.19 -13.57
N ILE A 101 2.82 -2.50 -13.81
CA ILE A 101 1.72 -3.32 -13.30
C ILE A 101 1.80 -3.45 -11.78
N GLY A 102 2.98 -3.73 -11.24
CA GLY A 102 3.20 -3.75 -9.79
C GLY A 102 2.82 -2.43 -9.15
N TYR A 103 3.28 -1.32 -9.72
CA TYR A 103 2.91 0.03 -9.28
C TYR A 103 1.40 0.25 -9.26
N SER A 104 0.72 -0.11 -10.33
CA SER A 104 -0.73 0.06 -10.44
C SER A 104 -1.49 -0.83 -9.46
N SER A 105 -0.98 -2.03 -9.15
CA SER A 105 -1.58 -2.93 -8.16
C SER A 105 -1.52 -2.35 -6.75
N HIS A 106 -0.45 -1.63 -6.40
CA HIS A 106 -0.34 -0.91 -5.14
C HIS A 106 -1.49 0.10 -4.99
N LEU A 107 -1.67 1.01 -5.95
CA LEU A 107 -2.73 2.02 -5.90
C LEU A 107 -4.12 1.40 -5.78
N PHE A 108 -4.33 0.27 -6.46
CA PHE A 108 -5.60 -0.44 -6.40
C PHE A 108 -5.90 -1.01 -5.00
N VAL A 109 -4.88 -1.53 -4.35
CA VAL A 109 -4.94 -2.06 -2.99
C VAL A 109 -5.15 -0.92 -1.98
N ASP A 110 -4.52 0.22 -2.20
CA ASP A 110 -4.66 1.42 -1.37
C ASP A 110 -6.07 2.00 -1.36
N VAL A 111 -6.84 1.82 -2.43
CA VAL A 111 -8.27 2.15 -2.39
C VAL A 111 -8.95 1.50 -1.19
N ILE A 112 -8.61 0.26 -0.85
CA ILE A 112 -9.22 -0.43 0.29
C ILE A 112 -8.55 -0.02 1.60
N ALA A 113 -7.24 0.12 1.59
CA ALA A 113 -6.49 0.55 2.77
C ALA A 113 -7.00 1.88 3.30
N HIS A 114 -6.91 2.92 2.48
CA HIS A 114 -7.16 4.29 2.91
C HIS A 114 -8.64 4.68 2.96
N ASN A 115 -9.47 4.01 2.15
CA ASN A 115 -10.90 4.34 2.15
C ASN A 115 -11.74 3.46 3.10
N HIS A 116 -11.21 2.33 3.59
CA HIS A 116 -12.00 1.43 4.44
C HIS A 116 -11.24 0.92 5.68
N PHE A 117 -10.04 0.36 5.51
CA PHE A 117 -9.29 -0.26 6.60
C PHE A 117 -8.86 0.78 7.66
N VAL A 118 -8.18 1.83 7.24
CA VAL A 118 -7.70 2.89 8.13
C VAL A 118 -8.85 3.62 8.79
N PRO A 119 -9.90 4.11 8.07
CA PRO A 119 -11.03 4.77 8.67
C PRO A 119 -11.76 3.94 9.73
N ALA A 120 -11.93 2.62 9.51
CA ALA A 120 -12.55 1.75 10.51
C ALA A 120 -11.73 1.64 11.80
N HIS A 121 -10.40 1.57 11.70
CA HIS A 121 -9.52 1.52 12.87
C HIS A 121 -9.39 2.88 13.56
N GLU A 122 -9.43 3.98 12.81
CA GLU A 122 -9.49 5.32 13.38
C GLU A 122 -10.77 5.52 14.23
N ALA A 123 -11.93 5.08 13.72
CA ALA A 123 -13.17 5.09 14.48
C ALA A 123 -13.08 4.23 15.74
N LYS A 124 -12.48 3.04 15.63
CA LYS A 124 -12.35 2.08 16.73
C LYS A 124 -11.41 2.56 17.84
N TRP A 125 -10.35 3.29 17.51
CA TRP A 125 -9.29 3.70 18.44
C TRP A 125 -9.27 5.19 18.74
N LEU A 126 -10.45 5.83 18.77
CA LEU A 126 -10.65 7.21 19.23
C LEU A 126 -9.99 8.29 18.36
N ASN A 127 -10.08 8.17 17.05
CA ASN A 127 -9.75 9.23 16.07
C ASN A 127 -8.33 9.85 16.16
N LYS A 128 -7.35 9.13 16.69
CA LYS A 128 -5.93 9.55 16.63
C LYS A 128 -5.38 9.19 15.25
N THR A 129 -5.67 10.01 14.26
CA THR A 129 -5.49 9.72 12.84
C THR A 129 -4.10 9.18 12.49
N ILE A 130 -3.04 9.94 12.66
CA ILE A 130 -1.68 9.54 12.24
C ILE A 130 -1.18 8.30 12.98
N VAL A 131 -1.32 8.25 14.31
CA VAL A 131 -0.83 7.12 15.11
C VAL A 131 -1.60 5.85 14.80
N THR A 132 -2.92 5.94 14.62
CA THR A 132 -3.77 4.79 14.27
C THR A 132 -3.44 4.27 12.89
N HIS A 133 -3.29 5.17 11.92
CA HIS A 133 -2.92 4.88 10.56
C HIS A 133 -1.62 4.05 10.52
N ILE A 134 -0.52 4.64 10.98
CA ILE A 134 0.80 3.99 11.01
C ILE A 134 0.77 2.66 11.78
N SER A 135 0.11 2.64 12.94
CA SER A 135 0.10 1.45 13.79
C SER A 135 -0.67 0.29 13.18
N SER A 136 -1.81 0.56 12.52
CA SER A 136 -2.63 -0.47 11.88
C SER A 136 -1.93 -1.08 10.67
N GLU A 137 -1.25 -0.26 9.87
CA GLU A 137 -0.52 -0.68 8.68
C GLU A 137 0.74 -1.47 9.02
N TRP A 138 1.54 -0.98 9.96
CA TRP A 138 2.74 -1.70 10.41
C TRP A 138 2.39 -3.02 11.10
N ALA A 139 1.23 -3.08 11.78
CA ALA A 139 0.77 -4.33 12.37
C ALA A 139 0.29 -5.33 11.31
N MET A 140 -0.41 -4.86 10.26
CA MET A 140 -0.76 -5.69 9.10
C MET A 140 0.51 -6.26 8.47
N ASP A 141 1.47 -5.42 8.21
CA ASP A 141 2.74 -5.78 7.60
C ASP A 141 3.51 -6.82 8.43
N ALA A 142 3.57 -6.64 9.77
CA ALA A 142 4.18 -7.61 10.67
C ALA A 142 3.42 -8.95 10.71
N HIS A 143 2.09 -8.91 10.57
CA HIS A 143 1.27 -10.12 10.49
C HIS A 143 1.58 -10.94 9.23
N ILE A 144 1.78 -10.26 8.12
CA ILE A 144 2.00 -10.84 6.80
C ILE A 144 3.46 -11.25 6.57
N ALA A 145 4.43 -10.46 7.03
CA ALA A 145 5.86 -10.61 6.71
C ALA A 145 6.42 -12.02 6.93
N LYS A 146 5.90 -12.75 7.91
CA LYS A 146 6.31 -14.14 8.20
C LYS A 146 5.90 -15.15 7.11
N HIS A 147 4.97 -14.77 6.23
CA HIS A 147 4.46 -15.62 5.15
C HIS A 147 5.03 -15.24 3.78
N ILE A 148 5.82 -14.15 3.69
CA ILE A 148 6.40 -13.64 2.46
C ILE A 148 7.91 -13.94 2.43
N PRO A 149 8.38 -14.77 1.49
CA PRO A 149 9.80 -15.08 1.37
C PRO A 149 10.62 -13.93 0.76
N HIS A 150 9.97 -12.96 0.14
CA HIS A 150 10.62 -11.86 -0.57
C HIS A 150 10.70 -10.61 0.30
N CYS A 151 11.92 -10.16 0.59
CA CYS A 151 12.18 -8.96 1.36
C CYS A 151 12.12 -7.72 0.46
N PRO A 152 11.30 -6.68 0.79
CA PRO A 152 11.23 -5.43 0.03
C PRO A 152 12.60 -4.78 -0.19
N HIS A 153 13.42 -4.70 0.87
CA HIS A 153 14.79 -4.20 0.81
C HIS A 153 15.61 -4.89 -0.28
N HIS A 154 15.58 -6.23 -0.32
CA HIS A 154 16.31 -7.00 -1.31
C HIS A 154 15.76 -6.81 -2.72
N LEU A 155 14.43 -6.83 -2.89
CA LEU A 155 13.79 -6.61 -4.19
C LEU A 155 14.18 -5.25 -4.79
N LEU A 156 14.09 -4.18 -3.99
CA LEU A 156 14.41 -2.83 -4.45
C LEU A 156 15.89 -2.68 -4.80
N LEU A 157 16.80 -3.21 -3.98
CA LEU A 157 18.25 -3.07 -4.24
C LEU A 157 18.73 -3.93 -5.40
N THR A 158 18.21 -5.15 -5.55
CA THR A 158 18.58 -6.05 -6.64
C THR A 158 18.19 -5.47 -8.00
N HIS A 159 17.06 -4.78 -8.07
CA HIS A 159 16.52 -4.26 -9.32
C HIS A 159 16.66 -2.74 -9.45
N ILE A 160 17.50 -2.11 -8.62
CA ILE A 160 17.59 -0.64 -8.48
C ILE A 160 17.92 0.05 -9.81
N GLU A 161 18.74 -0.58 -10.62
CA GLU A 161 19.23 0.00 -11.89
C GLU A 161 18.09 0.10 -12.91
N VAL A 162 17.38 -0.98 -13.15
CA VAL A 162 16.25 -1.00 -14.10
C VAL A 162 15.10 -0.14 -13.61
N ILE A 163 14.79 -0.20 -12.31
CA ILE A 163 13.73 0.63 -11.71
C ILE A 163 14.06 2.10 -11.83
N SER A 164 15.26 2.54 -11.39
CA SER A 164 15.63 3.96 -11.42
C SER A 164 15.70 4.52 -12.84
N THR A 165 16.13 3.72 -13.81
CA THR A 165 16.14 4.12 -15.22
C THR A 165 14.73 4.35 -15.74
N PHE A 166 13.79 3.45 -15.42
CA PHE A 166 12.40 3.56 -15.87
C PHE A 166 11.62 4.70 -15.21
N ILE A 167 11.73 4.85 -13.86
CA ILE A 167 10.91 5.83 -13.16
C ILE A 167 11.43 7.27 -13.29
N SER A 168 12.72 7.47 -13.52
CA SER A 168 13.32 8.82 -13.60
C SER A 168 12.59 9.75 -14.58
N PRO A 169 12.35 9.37 -15.84
CA PRO A 169 11.63 10.22 -16.78
C PRO A 169 10.12 10.29 -16.46
N CYS A 170 9.56 9.31 -15.75
CA CYS A 170 8.14 9.32 -15.38
C CYS A 170 7.84 10.38 -14.32
N PHE A 171 8.78 10.61 -13.40
CA PHE A 171 8.68 11.61 -12.33
C PHE A 171 9.45 12.91 -12.60
N ASN A 172 10.04 13.02 -13.79
CA ASN A 172 10.87 14.17 -14.14
C ASN A 172 11.99 14.44 -13.13
N VAL A 173 12.68 13.40 -12.69
CA VAL A 173 13.80 13.45 -11.76
C VAL A 173 15.07 12.86 -12.40
N SER A 174 16.24 13.19 -11.87
CA SER A 174 17.47 12.52 -12.32
C SER A 174 17.51 11.06 -11.85
N LYS A 175 18.15 10.20 -12.66
CA LYS A 175 18.38 8.80 -12.27
C LYS A 175 19.16 8.68 -10.95
N VAL A 176 20.10 9.58 -10.70
CA VAL A 176 20.86 9.63 -9.44
C VAL A 176 19.93 9.87 -8.25
N LEU A 177 18.99 10.82 -8.38
CA LEU A 177 18.00 11.06 -7.33
C LEU A 177 17.08 9.85 -7.13
N ALA A 178 16.54 9.28 -8.19
CA ALA A 178 15.69 8.09 -8.12
C ALA A 178 16.41 6.93 -7.43
N THR A 179 17.66 6.63 -7.83
CA THR A 179 18.49 5.60 -7.21
C THR A 179 18.72 5.88 -5.71
N SER A 180 19.01 7.13 -5.35
CA SER A 180 19.21 7.53 -3.95
C SER A 180 17.95 7.31 -3.12
N LYS A 181 16.76 7.67 -3.66
CA LYS A 181 15.48 7.52 -2.94
C LYS A 181 15.02 6.08 -2.83
N LEU A 182 15.25 5.27 -3.85
CA LEU A 182 15.03 3.81 -3.79
C LEU A 182 15.90 3.16 -2.70
N ARG A 183 17.17 3.54 -2.58
CA ARG A 183 18.04 3.06 -1.49
C ARG A 183 17.50 3.50 -0.13
N GLN A 184 17.07 4.76 0.01
CA GLN A 184 16.51 5.25 1.27
C GLN A 184 15.25 4.48 1.66
N LEU A 185 14.33 4.22 0.72
CA LEU A 185 13.14 3.41 0.97
C LEU A 185 13.51 1.99 1.40
N ALA A 186 14.43 1.34 0.68
CA ALA A 186 14.90 0.01 1.02
C ALA A 186 15.52 -0.06 2.43
N TRP A 187 16.38 0.91 2.77
CA TRP A 187 17.00 0.97 4.09
C TRP A 187 16.02 1.29 5.21
N ALA A 188 15.04 2.15 4.94
CA ALA A 188 13.98 2.47 5.89
C ALA A 188 13.15 1.22 6.27
N ASP A 189 12.74 0.44 5.26
CA ASP A 189 12.06 -0.84 5.51
C ASP A 189 12.98 -1.82 6.27
N GLY A 190 14.24 -1.96 5.86
CA GLY A 190 15.21 -2.81 6.54
C GLY A 190 15.39 -2.45 8.02
N LEU A 191 15.49 -1.16 8.35
CA LEU A 191 15.61 -0.68 9.73
C LEU A 191 14.33 -0.98 10.54
N LEU A 192 13.15 -0.77 9.94
CA LEU A 192 11.87 -1.10 10.57
C LEU A 192 11.78 -2.60 10.94
N ARG A 193 12.33 -3.49 10.10
CA ARG A 193 12.36 -4.93 10.35
C ARG A 193 13.35 -5.29 11.45
N VAL A 194 14.57 -4.79 11.39
CA VAL A 194 15.62 -5.05 12.38
C VAL A 194 15.22 -4.55 13.77
N SER A 195 14.55 -3.39 13.85
CA SER A 195 14.04 -2.84 15.12
C SER A 195 12.90 -3.66 15.72
N ARG A 196 12.26 -4.56 14.96
CA ARG A 196 11.04 -5.31 15.35
C ARG A 196 9.88 -4.42 15.81
N LEU A 197 9.90 -3.13 15.49
CA LEU A 197 8.91 -2.17 15.96
C LEU A 197 7.50 -2.54 15.48
N SER A 198 7.34 -2.92 14.22
CA SER A 198 6.06 -3.38 13.68
C SER A 198 5.54 -4.64 14.39
N SER A 199 6.43 -5.56 14.79
CA SER A 199 6.04 -6.75 15.56
C SER A 199 5.60 -6.41 16.98
N ILE A 200 6.26 -5.43 17.62
CA ILE A 200 5.88 -4.92 18.95
C ILE A 200 4.52 -4.26 18.88
N ILE A 201 4.27 -3.44 17.85
CA ILE A 201 2.97 -2.80 17.62
C ILE A 201 1.88 -3.85 17.42
N LEU A 202 2.10 -4.84 16.57
CA LEU A 202 1.16 -5.95 16.38
C LEU A 202 0.84 -6.65 17.69
N TRP A 203 1.84 -6.94 18.52
CA TRP A 203 1.65 -7.56 19.81
C TRP A 203 0.81 -6.70 20.76
N VAL A 204 1.10 -5.40 20.85
CA VAL A 204 0.34 -4.44 21.67
C VAL A 204 -1.11 -4.36 21.20
N LEU A 205 -1.36 -4.25 19.89
CA LEU A 205 -2.71 -4.16 19.34
C LEU A 205 -3.51 -5.44 19.60
N LYS A 206 -2.89 -6.61 19.51
CA LYS A 206 -3.53 -7.89 19.87
C LYS A 206 -3.92 -7.98 21.35
N LEU A 207 -3.17 -7.34 22.24
CA LEU A 207 -3.53 -7.30 23.66
C LEU A 207 -4.73 -6.39 23.94
N HIS A 208 -4.86 -5.29 23.17
CA HIS A 208 -5.91 -4.30 23.36
C HIS A 208 -7.18 -4.61 22.55
N ASP A 209 -7.06 -5.29 21.43
CA ASP A 209 -8.16 -5.65 20.54
C ASP A 209 -8.10 -7.15 20.21
N LYS A 210 -8.92 -7.94 20.90
CA LYS A 210 -9.01 -9.40 20.70
C LYS A 210 -9.47 -9.79 19.29
N GLU A 211 -10.22 -8.91 18.62
CA GLU A 211 -10.72 -9.13 17.26
C GLU A 211 -9.73 -8.62 16.18
N PHE A 212 -8.60 -8.02 16.58
CA PHE A 212 -7.70 -7.35 15.65
C PHE A 212 -7.24 -8.27 14.51
N ILE A 213 -6.82 -9.50 14.80
CA ILE A 213 -6.41 -10.46 13.76
C ILE A 213 -7.56 -10.83 12.83
N LYS A 214 -8.78 -10.99 13.36
CA LYS A 214 -9.96 -11.24 12.53
C LYS A 214 -10.26 -10.03 11.63
N ASN A 215 -10.04 -8.81 12.14
CA ASN A 215 -10.18 -7.59 11.37
C ASN A 215 -9.16 -7.54 10.23
N LEU A 216 -7.89 -7.86 10.50
CA LEU A 216 -6.86 -7.95 9.44
C LEU A 216 -7.26 -8.95 8.36
N ASN A 217 -7.66 -10.16 8.75
CA ASN A 217 -8.06 -11.22 7.81
C ASN A 217 -9.30 -10.83 6.98
N TYR A 218 -10.27 -10.13 7.59
CA TYR A 218 -11.42 -9.60 6.86
C TYR A 218 -10.98 -8.67 5.71
N TYR A 219 -10.06 -7.74 5.98
CA TYR A 219 -9.56 -6.82 4.94
C TYR A 219 -8.68 -7.54 3.91
N LEU A 220 -7.84 -8.48 4.32
CA LEU A 220 -7.04 -9.30 3.40
C LEU A 220 -7.96 -10.03 2.40
N THR A 221 -9.04 -10.66 2.88
CA THR A 221 -10.00 -11.37 2.03
C THR A 221 -10.73 -10.42 1.08
N ASN A 222 -11.22 -9.29 1.57
CA ASN A 222 -11.93 -8.32 0.72
C ASN A 222 -11.01 -7.70 -0.33
N THR A 223 -9.75 -7.41 0.01
CA THR A 223 -8.77 -6.89 -0.95
C THR A 223 -8.44 -7.93 -2.02
N SER A 224 -8.30 -9.21 -1.64
CA SER A 224 -8.07 -10.29 -2.63
C SER A 224 -9.23 -10.44 -3.61
N HIS A 225 -10.47 -10.33 -3.13
CA HIS A 225 -11.66 -10.34 -4.01
C HIS A 225 -11.69 -9.11 -4.93
N ALA A 226 -11.33 -7.94 -4.41
CA ALA A 226 -11.27 -6.73 -5.23
C ALA A 226 -10.24 -6.86 -6.36
N LEU A 227 -9.08 -7.46 -6.11
CA LEU A 227 -8.03 -7.68 -7.09
C LEU A 227 -8.46 -8.52 -8.29
N MET A 228 -9.51 -9.34 -8.18
CA MET A 228 -10.09 -10.06 -9.33
C MET A 228 -10.66 -9.11 -10.40
N HIS A 229 -10.86 -7.84 -10.07
CA HIS A 229 -11.34 -6.80 -10.99
C HIS A 229 -10.26 -5.81 -11.43
N PHE A 230 -9.01 -6.06 -11.07
CA PHE A 230 -7.87 -5.19 -11.39
C PHE A 230 -7.58 -5.12 -12.89
N ASP A 231 -7.91 -6.16 -13.64
CA ASP A 231 -7.83 -6.21 -15.11
C ASP A 231 -8.46 -4.99 -15.78
N LYS A 232 -9.58 -4.50 -15.24
CA LYS A 232 -10.28 -3.32 -15.76
C LYS A 232 -9.42 -2.05 -15.68
N SER A 233 -8.62 -1.90 -14.63
CA SER A 233 -7.68 -0.78 -14.51
C SER A 233 -6.59 -0.85 -15.58
N LEU A 234 -6.07 -2.03 -15.86
CA LEU A 234 -5.07 -2.24 -16.91
C LEU A 234 -5.62 -2.00 -18.32
N LEU A 235 -6.93 -2.19 -18.51
CA LEU A 235 -7.66 -1.85 -19.75
C LEU A 235 -8.04 -0.35 -19.82
N GLY A 236 -7.48 0.50 -18.96
CA GLY A 236 -7.70 1.94 -18.97
C GLY A 236 -8.99 2.41 -18.28
N LYS A 237 -9.71 1.53 -17.56
CA LYS A 237 -10.86 1.96 -16.75
C LYS A 237 -10.35 2.46 -15.42
N ARG A 238 -10.58 3.74 -15.14
CA ARG A 238 -10.22 4.34 -13.85
C ARG A 238 -11.20 3.86 -12.77
N PRO A 239 -10.73 3.40 -11.61
CA PRO A 239 -11.57 3.16 -10.45
C PRO A 239 -12.32 4.42 -10.02
N ASN A 240 -13.49 4.26 -9.40
CA ASN A 240 -14.26 5.40 -8.88
C ASN A 240 -13.63 6.05 -7.65
N TRP A 241 -12.73 5.35 -6.99
CA TRP A 241 -12.07 5.76 -5.76
C TRP A 241 -10.64 6.18 -6.03
N GLN A 242 -10.21 7.25 -5.36
CA GLN A 242 -8.78 7.58 -5.30
C GLN A 242 -8.08 6.62 -4.35
N PRO A 243 -6.78 6.36 -4.53
CA PRO A 243 -5.98 5.60 -3.57
C PRO A 243 -5.98 6.23 -2.18
N GLU A 244 -6.07 7.54 -2.10
CA GLU A 244 -6.14 8.31 -0.85
C GLU A 244 -7.50 9.01 -0.71
N LEU A 245 -7.99 9.15 0.53
CA LEU A 245 -9.30 9.75 0.83
C LEU A 245 -9.17 11.27 1.04
N HIS A 246 -8.97 12.03 -0.03
CA HIS A 246 -8.70 13.49 0.06
C HIS A 246 -9.92 14.43 -0.05
N HIS A 247 -11.13 13.91 -0.28
CA HIS A 247 -12.26 14.75 -0.69
C HIS A 247 -13.37 14.92 0.36
N LEU A 248 -13.19 14.38 1.56
CA LEU A 248 -14.20 14.46 2.62
C LEU A 248 -13.90 15.63 3.56
N ASN A 249 -14.91 16.43 3.85
CA ASN A 249 -14.82 17.39 4.94
C ASN A 249 -14.85 16.68 6.32
N MET A 250 -14.62 17.41 7.40
CA MET A 250 -14.53 16.85 8.75
C MET A 250 -15.77 16.03 9.16
N ALA A 251 -16.97 16.53 8.87
CA ALA A 251 -18.22 15.86 9.24
C ALA A 251 -18.44 14.59 8.41
N GLU A 252 -18.17 14.67 7.12
CA GLU A 252 -18.22 13.53 6.19
C GLU A 252 -17.21 12.46 6.59
N MET A 253 -16.00 12.86 7.01
CA MET A 253 -14.97 11.93 7.47
C MET A 253 -15.40 11.17 8.73
N VAL A 254 -16.01 11.86 9.71
CA VAL A 254 -16.54 11.21 10.92
C VAL A 254 -17.62 10.18 10.55
N ALA A 255 -18.59 10.57 9.73
CA ALA A 255 -19.65 9.67 9.29
C ALA A 255 -19.10 8.46 8.49
N TRP A 256 -18.08 8.70 7.66
CA TRP A 256 -17.41 7.65 6.89
C TRP A 256 -16.67 6.65 7.78
N ARG A 257 -15.94 7.13 8.79
CA ARG A 257 -15.26 6.29 9.78
C ARG A 257 -16.22 5.39 10.53
N GLU A 258 -17.35 5.95 11.00
CA GLU A 258 -18.40 5.19 11.67
C GLU A 258 -19.02 4.13 10.76
N LYS A 259 -19.28 4.49 9.50
CA LYS A 259 -19.77 3.53 8.51
C LYS A 259 -18.78 2.38 8.31
N CYS A 260 -17.50 2.68 8.12
CA CYS A 260 -16.45 1.66 7.94
C CYS A 260 -16.33 0.74 9.17
N LEU A 261 -16.46 1.29 10.38
CA LEU A 261 -16.47 0.51 11.61
C LEU A 261 -17.70 -0.41 11.72
N ASN A 262 -18.88 0.07 11.32
CA ASN A 262 -20.10 -0.73 11.29
C ASN A 262 -20.00 -1.88 10.28
N ASP A 263 -19.50 -1.61 9.07
CA ASP A 263 -19.28 -2.61 8.03
C ASP A 263 -18.26 -3.68 8.50
N LEU A 264 -17.18 -3.26 9.16
CA LEU A 264 -16.20 -4.14 9.77
C LEU A 264 -16.82 -5.01 10.88
N SER A 265 -17.60 -4.40 11.76
CA SER A 265 -18.24 -5.09 12.91
C SER A 265 -19.26 -6.12 12.47
N ALA A 266 -20.03 -5.82 11.44
CA ALA A 266 -21.02 -6.69 10.85
C ALA A 266 -20.40 -7.75 9.91
N ARG A 267 -19.10 -7.68 9.59
CA ARG A 267 -18.41 -8.54 8.62
C ARG A 267 -19.11 -8.60 7.26
N LEU A 268 -19.73 -7.51 6.86
CA LEU A 268 -20.38 -7.42 5.56
C LEU A 268 -19.35 -7.50 4.45
N ALA A 269 -19.71 -8.15 3.33
CA ALA A 269 -18.94 -8.05 2.11
C ALA A 269 -18.83 -6.55 1.76
N MET A 270 -17.62 -6.06 1.56
CA MET A 270 -17.40 -4.63 1.30
C MET A 270 -18.06 -4.27 -0.03
N PRO A 271 -19.08 -3.38 -0.04
CA PRO A 271 -19.77 -2.97 -1.26
C PRO A 271 -18.91 -1.97 -2.06
N ILE A 272 -17.70 -2.38 -2.41
CA ILE A 272 -16.82 -1.52 -3.19
C ILE A 272 -17.28 -1.57 -4.64
N LYS A 273 -18.09 -0.60 -5.04
CA LYS A 273 -18.32 -0.31 -6.45
C LYS A 273 -17.05 0.32 -7.03
N LEU A 274 -16.05 -0.52 -7.30
CA LEU A 274 -14.75 -0.08 -7.82
C LEU A 274 -14.89 0.64 -9.16
N TYR A 275 -15.88 0.28 -9.97
CA TYR A 275 -16.13 0.89 -11.28
C TYR A 275 -17.60 1.26 -11.44
N LYS A 276 -17.87 2.33 -12.20
CA LYS A 276 -19.24 2.66 -12.60
C LYS A 276 -19.83 1.49 -13.38
N THR A 277 -20.93 0.94 -12.90
CA THR A 277 -21.77 0.10 -13.74
C THR A 277 -22.31 1.02 -14.84
N LYS A 278 -22.05 0.73 -16.12
CA LYS A 278 -22.86 1.34 -17.17
C LYS A 278 -24.30 0.94 -16.85
N ASN A 279 -25.15 1.91 -16.58
CA ASN A 279 -26.59 1.65 -16.56
C ASN A 279 -26.94 1.01 -17.92
N PRO A 280 -27.61 -0.14 -17.94
CA PRO A 280 -28.02 -0.79 -19.19
C PRO A 280 -29.22 -0.10 -19.85
N TYR A 281 -29.41 1.22 -19.65
CA TYR A 281 -30.46 2.01 -20.29
C TYR A 281 -29.90 3.33 -20.80
#